data_d343dfb29683a1435f0397d9de7e31ef
#
_entry.id   d343dfb29683a1435f0397d9de7e31ef
#
_cell.length_a   1.000
_cell.length_b   1.000
_cell.length_c   1.000
_cell.angle_alpha   90.00
_cell.angle_beta   90.00
_cell.angle_gamma   90.00
#
_symmetry.space_group_name_H-M   'P 1'
#
loop_
_entity.id
_entity.type
_entity.pdbx_description
1 polymer ?
#
loop_
_entity_poly.entity_id
_entity_poly.type
_entity_poly.pdbx_seq_one_letter_code
_entity_poly.pdbx_strand_id
1 'polypeptide(L)'
;MRVVVLRLGHRPERDKRITTHVGLVARAFGAEEMLLAGRDDKLVGGLEDVVLRWGGDFQVRSNVSWKREARLWKESGGKIVHLTMYGTPFSESIKEIRQSEAVMVVVGAEKVPPEIYEMADWNVGVGNQPHSEVAALAVFLDRLWEGEELEKEFDGKIQVVPSPRYKTVIERREEDEG
;
A
#
# COMPACT_ATOMS: atom_id res chain seq x y z
N MET A 1 4.06 -11.83 -7.91
CA MET A 1 3.38 -11.77 -6.58
C MET A 1 2.39 -10.63 -6.58
N ARG A 2 1.17 -10.86 -6.20
CA ARG A 2 0.13 -9.83 -6.04
C ARG A 2 0.19 -9.22 -4.64
N VAL A 3 0.16 -7.89 -4.51
CA VAL A 3 0.18 -7.21 -3.20
C VAL A 3 -1.00 -6.25 -3.09
N VAL A 4 -1.76 -6.35 -2.01
CA VAL A 4 -2.81 -5.40 -1.63
C VAL A 4 -2.55 -4.85 -0.24
N VAL A 5 -2.96 -3.62 0.02
CA VAL A 5 -2.81 -2.98 1.34
C VAL A 5 -4.17 -2.82 1.98
N LEU A 6 -4.35 -3.37 3.18
CA LEU A 6 -5.54 -3.17 3.99
C LEU A 6 -5.28 -2.13 5.07
N ARG A 7 -5.91 -0.96 4.96
CA ARG A 7 -5.83 0.12 5.94
C ARG A 7 -6.96 0.03 6.96
N LEU A 8 -6.61 -0.12 8.23
CA LEU A 8 -7.53 -0.18 9.37
C LEU A 8 -7.51 1.11 10.20
N GLY A 9 -8.60 1.36 10.90
CA GLY A 9 -8.68 2.42 11.93
C GLY A 9 -8.68 3.85 11.37
N HIS A 10 -9.01 4.04 10.09
CA HIS A 10 -9.10 5.35 9.47
C HIS A 10 -10.26 6.17 10.05
N ARG A 11 -9.96 7.39 10.45
CA ARG A 11 -10.93 8.41 10.89
C ARG A 11 -10.79 9.63 9.96
N PRO A 12 -11.80 9.93 9.12
CA PRO A 12 -11.69 10.95 8.07
C PRO A 12 -11.22 12.33 8.56
N GLU A 13 -11.72 12.75 9.72
CA GLU A 13 -11.37 14.07 10.28
C GLU A 13 -9.95 14.15 10.87
N ARG A 14 -9.37 13.03 11.30
CA ARG A 14 -8.08 12.99 11.98
C ARG A 14 -6.97 12.41 11.11
N ASP A 15 -7.26 11.33 10.39
CA ASP A 15 -6.25 10.49 9.79
C ASP A 15 -6.16 10.65 8.25
N LYS A 16 -6.90 11.61 7.67
CA LYS A 16 -6.99 11.82 6.23
C LYS A 16 -5.62 11.92 5.57
N ARG A 17 -4.75 12.78 6.08
CA ARG A 17 -3.42 13.00 5.51
C ARG A 17 -2.57 11.72 5.55
N ILE A 18 -2.52 11.05 6.71
CA ILE A 18 -1.69 9.84 6.87
C ILE A 18 -2.22 8.70 5.99
N THR A 19 -3.54 8.52 5.89
CA THR A 19 -4.13 7.49 5.06
C THR A 19 -3.94 7.78 3.56
N THR A 20 -3.99 9.04 3.14
CA THR A 20 -3.61 9.43 1.77
C THR A 20 -2.16 9.03 1.47
N HIS A 21 -1.23 9.30 2.39
CA HIS A 21 0.17 8.92 2.22
C HIS A 21 0.37 7.39 2.20
N VAL A 22 -0.41 6.63 2.98
CA VAL A 22 -0.42 5.15 2.86
C VAL A 22 -0.80 4.72 1.46
N GLY A 23 -1.86 5.30 0.87
CA GLY A 23 -2.29 5.00 -0.50
C GLY A 23 -1.25 5.39 -1.55
N LEU A 24 -0.62 6.57 -1.41
CA LEU A 24 0.44 7.02 -2.32
C LEU A 24 1.66 6.10 -2.27
N VAL A 25 2.08 5.68 -1.08
CA VAL A 25 3.19 4.72 -0.91
C VAL A 25 2.81 3.36 -1.46
N ALA A 26 1.63 2.85 -1.14
CA ALA A 26 1.16 1.57 -1.67
C ALA A 26 1.25 1.55 -3.20
N ARG A 27 0.71 2.60 -3.87
CA ARG A 27 0.78 2.74 -5.32
C ARG A 27 2.21 2.81 -5.84
N ALA A 28 3.03 3.70 -5.29
CA ALA A 28 4.38 3.97 -5.78
C ALA A 28 5.33 2.78 -5.57
N PHE A 29 5.09 1.99 -4.52
CA PHE A 29 5.92 0.84 -4.14
C PHE A 29 5.29 -0.51 -4.54
N GLY A 30 4.50 -0.54 -5.61
CA GLY A 30 4.16 -1.77 -6.31
C GLY A 30 2.95 -2.55 -5.80
N ALA A 31 2.18 -2.03 -4.84
CA ALA A 31 0.89 -2.64 -4.52
C ALA A 31 -0.13 -2.35 -5.64
N GLU A 32 -1.07 -3.28 -5.84
CA GLU A 32 -2.10 -3.17 -6.87
C GLU A 32 -3.37 -2.47 -6.36
N GLU A 33 -3.62 -2.57 -5.05
CA GLU A 33 -4.87 -2.08 -4.47
C GLU A 33 -4.68 -1.62 -3.01
N MET A 34 -5.46 -0.61 -2.61
CA MET A 34 -5.69 -0.30 -1.20
C MET A 34 -7.15 -0.52 -0.83
N LEU A 35 -7.37 -1.30 0.21
CA LEU A 35 -8.65 -1.54 0.88
C LEU A 35 -8.74 -0.65 2.13
N LEU A 36 -9.74 0.21 2.21
CA LEU A 36 -9.97 1.09 3.34
C LEU A 36 -11.19 0.63 4.13
N ALA A 37 -10.98 0.20 5.38
CA ALA A 37 -12.06 -0.28 6.25
C ALA A 37 -13.01 0.84 6.73
N GLY A 38 -12.70 2.09 6.48
CA GLY A 38 -13.57 3.26 6.71
C GLY A 38 -14.08 3.83 5.39
N ARG A 39 -15.09 4.71 5.47
CA ARG A 39 -15.59 5.45 4.31
C ARG A 39 -14.91 6.81 4.22
N ASP A 40 -14.27 7.11 3.09
CA ASP A 40 -13.76 8.43 2.75
C ASP A 40 -13.71 8.60 1.22
N ASP A 41 -14.83 9.03 0.65
CA ASP A 41 -14.98 9.19 -0.79
C ASP A 41 -14.04 10.28 -1.36
N LYS A 42 -13.67 11.30 -0.55
CA LYS A 42 -12.72 12.35 -0.97
C LYS A 42 -11.28 11.81 -1.05
N LEU A 43 -10.93 10.93 -0.14
CA LEU A 43 -9.62 10.27 -0.16
C LEU A 43 -9.51 9.35 -1.38
N VAL A 44 -10.55 8.57 -1.65
CA VAL A 44 -10.61 7.70 -2.82
C VAL A 44 -10.45 8.52 -4.10
N GLY A 45 -11.28 9.55 -4.32
CA GLY A 45 -11.19 10.42 -5.49
C GLY A 45 -9.81 11.08 -5.65
N GLY A 46 -9.19 11.51 -4.54
CA GLY A 46 -7.84 12.08 -4.59
C GLY A 46 -6.75 11.09 -5.02
N LEU A 47 -6.85 9.82 -4.65
CA LEU A 47 -5.92 8.77 -5.10
C LEU A 47 -6.21 8.35 -6.55
N GLU A 48 -7.49 8.28 -6.95
CA GLU A 48 -7.88 8.02 -8.34
C GLU A 48 -7.37 9.13 -9.28
N ASP A 49 -7.44 10.41 -8.87
CA ASP A 49 -6.86 11.53 -9.60
C ASP A 49 -5.33 11.39 -9.78
N VAL A 50 -4.64 10.86 -8.77
CA VAL A 50 -3.20 10.57 -8.87
C VAL A 50 -2.95 9.47 -9.91
N VAL A 51 -3.73 8.38 -9.89
CA VAL A 51 -3.63 7.29 -10.87
C VAL A 51 -3.89 7.82 -12.28
N LEU A 52 -4.96 8.58 -12.47
CA LEU A 52 -5.33 9.17 -13.77
C LEU A 52 -4.23 10.04 -14.36
N ARG A 53 -3.54 10.81 -13.53
CA ARG A 53 -2.48 11.74 -13.96
C ARG A 53 -1.11 11.07 -14.10
N TRP A 54 -0.75 10.24 -13.16
CA TRP A 54 0.59 9.64 -13.03
C TRP A 54 0.68 8.19 -13.52
N GLY A 55 -0.47 7.60 -13.94
CA GLY A 55 -0.54 6.26 -14.53
C GLY A 55 -0.56 5.11 -13.54
N GLY A 56 -0.50 3.89 -14.08
CA GLY A 56 -0.60 2.63 -13.34
C GLY A 56 -2.04 2.20 -13.09
N ASP A 57 -2.21 0.95 -12.64
CA ASP A 57 -3.52 0.29 -12.50
C ASP A 57 -3.96 0.19 -11.02
N PHE A 58 -3.38 1.04 -10.15
CA PHE A 58 -3.66 1.01 -8.73
C PHE A 58 -5.12 1.33 -8.43
N GLN A 59 -5.78 0.50 -7.64
CA GLN A 59 -7.18 0.63 -7.26
C GLN A 59 -7.35 1.02 -5.79
N VAL A 60 -8.44 1.71 -5.48
CA VAL A 60 -8.80 2.05 -4.09
C VAL A 60 -10.26 1.70 -3.86
N ARG A 61 -10.52 0.89 -2.84
CA ARG A 61 -11.90 0.62 -2.37
C ARG A 61 -12.06 1.04 -0.93
N SER A 62 -13.04 1.86 -0.64
CA SER A 62 -13.40 2.27 0.72
C SER A 62 -14.66 1.57 1.23
N ASN A 63 -14.92 1.72 2.52
CA ASN A 63 -16.09 1.13 3.19
C ASN A 63 -16.14 -0.40 3.10
N VAL A 64 -14.97 -1.05 3.08
CA VAL A 64 -14.90 -2.51 3.03
C VAL A 64 -15.03 -3.12 4.43
N SER A 65 -15.65 -4.29 4.50
CA SER A 65 -15.61 -5.11 5.71
C SER A 65 -14.27 -5.85 5.77
N TRP A 66 -13.33 -5.36 6.57
CA TRP A 66 -11.99 -5.93 6.66
C TRP A 66 -12.00 -7.43 7.02
N LYS A 67 -12.93 -7.87 7.90
CA LYS A 67 -13.06 -9.30 8.26
C LYS A 67 -13.44 -10.15 7.06
N ARG A 68 -14.35 -9.65 6.23
CA ARG A 68 -14.77 -10.32 5.00
C ARG A 68 -13.64 -10.36 3.98
N GLU A 69 -12.98 -9.22 3.74
CA GLU A 69 -11.88 -9.14 2.78
C GLU A 69 -10.72 -10.06 3.18
N ALA A 70 -10.31 -10.02 4.46
CA ALA A 70 -9.24 -10.88 4.98
C ALA A 70 -9.58 -12.38 4.86
N ARG A 71 -10.83 -12.76 5.15
CA ARG A 71 -11.27 -14.14 5.00
C ARG A 71 -11.25 -14.60 3.54
N LEU A 72 -11.86 -13.83 2.64
CA LEU A 72 -11.87 -14.13 1.21
C LEU A 72 -10.46 -14.21 0.63
N TRP A 73 -9.55 -13.35 1.10
CA TRP A 73 -8.15 -13.38 0.71
C TRP A 73 -7.47 -14.70 1.09
N LYS A 74 -7.67 -15.15 2.32
CA LYS A 74 -7.14 -16.46 2.78
C LYS A 74 -7.79 -17.65 2.05
N GLU A 75 -9.09 -17.61 1.81
CA GLU A 75 -9.82 -18.62 1.05
C GLU A 75 -9.30 -18.76 -0.40
N SER A 76 -8.80 -17.66 -0.98
CA SER A 76 -8.14 -17.65 -2.30
C SER A 76 -6.68 -18.10 -2.28
N GLY A 77 -6.13 -18.49 -1.14
CA GLY A 77 -4.74 -18.91 -0.98
C GLY A 77 -3.77 -17.76 -0.66
N GLY A 78 -4.27 -16.53 -0.53
CA GLY A 78 -3.45 -15.37 -0.19
C GLY A 78 -2.97 -15.40 1.28
N LYS A 79 -1.84 -14.77 1.53
CA LYS A 79 -1.22 -14.63 2.84
C LYS A 79 -1.46 -13.24 3.43
N ILE A 80 -1.48 -13.13 4.75
CA ILE A 80 -1.70 -11.87 5.45
C ILE A 80 -0.45 -11.53 6.28
N VAL A 81 0.12 -10.35 6.02
CA VAL A 81 1.20 -9.76 6.80
C VAL A 81 0.67 -8.55 7.54
N HIS A 82 0.68 -8.57 8.86
CA HIS A 82 0.31 -7.41 9.68
C HIS A 82 1.58 -6.68 10.13
N LEU A 83 1.70 -5.41 9.73
CA LEU A 83 2.80 -4.55 10.15
C LEU A 83 2.49 -3.95 11.52
N THR A 84 3.29 -4.30 12.52
CA THR A 84 3.14 -3.86 13.90
C THR A 84 4.49 -3.79 14.59
N MET A 85 4.73 -2.76 15.40
CA MET A 85 5.97 -2.64 16.17
C MET A 85 6.19 -3.79 17.16
N TYR A 86 5.14 -4.55 17.47
CA TYR A 86 5.18 -5.71 18.38
C TYR A 86 5.45 -7.04 17.68
N GLY A 87 5.54 -7.03 16.35
CA GLY A 87 5.80 -8.23 15.56
C GLY A 87 7.23 -8.74 15.64
N THR A 88 7.46 -9.92 15.07
CA THR A 88 8.82 -10.46 14.92
C THR A 88 9.63 -9.57 13.97
N PRO A 89 10.97 -9.51 14.15
CA PRO A 89 11.81 -8.74 13.25
C PRO A 89 11.60 -9.15 11.79
N PHE A 90 11.46 -8.16 10.93
CA PHE A 90 11.23 -8.35 9.51
C PHE A 90 12.23 -9.32 8.83
N SER A 91 13.50 -9.28 9.23
CA SER A 91 14.56 -10.13 8.69
C SER A 91 14.31 -11.63 8.88
N GLU A 92 13.47 -12.02 9.85
CA GLU A 92 13.18 -13.42 10.15
C GLU A 92 12.16 -14.02 9.18
N SER A 93 11.23 -13.22 8.65
CA SER A 93 10.08 -13.70 7.86
C SER A 93 10.12 -13.33 6.38
N ILE A 94 10.92 -12.34 5.97
CA ILE A 94 10.88 -11.81 4.60
C ILE A 94 11.12 -12.85 3.51
N LYS A 95 12.04 -13.81 3.75
CA LYS A 95 12.35 -14.85 2.76
C LYS A 95 11.15 -15.76 2.50
N GLU A 96 10.39 -16.07 3.55
CA GLU A 96 9.18 -16.88 3.45
C GLU A 96 8.03 -16.10 2.81
N ILE A 97 7.85 -14.82 3.20
CA ILE A 97 6.83 -13.95 2.62
C ILE A 97 7.02 -13.81 1.11
N ARG A 98 8.25 -13.67 0.63
CA ARG A 98 8.57 -13.58 -0.81
C ARG A 98 8.19 -14.82 -1.62
N GLN A 99 8.01 -15.97 -1.00
CA GLN A 99 7.56 -17.19 -1.67
C GLN A 99 6.04 -17.23 -1.89
N SER A 100 5.31 -16.26 -1.33
CA SER A 100 3.86 -16.19 -1.49
C SER A 100 3.48 -15.66 -2.87
N GLU A 101 2.42 -16.20 -3.46
CA GLU A 101 1.87 -15.69 -4.72
C GLU A 101 1.08 -14.40 -4.54
N ALA A 102 0.43 -14.24 -3.37
CA ALA A 102 -0.39 -13.09 -3.04
C ALA A 102 -0.27 -12.71 -1.56
N VAL A 103 -0.05 -11.43 -1.27
CA VAL A 103 0.14 -10.88 0.07
C VAL A 103 -0.80 -9.72 0.32
N MET A 104 -1.58 -9.80 1.41
CA MET A 104 -2.32 -8.66 1.97
C MET A 104 -1.50 -8.04 3.10
N VAL A 105 -1.06 -6.81 2.93
CA VAL A 105 -0.33 -6.07 3.95
C VAL A 105 -1.31 -5.25 4.78
N VAL A 106 -1.46 -5.59 6.06
CA VAL A 106 -2.34 -4.87 6.98
C VAL A 106 -1.57 -3.77 7.67
N VAL A 107 -2.07 -2.54 7.53
CA VAL A 107 -1.54 -1.33 8.16
C VAL A 107 -2.61 -0.74 9.07
N GLY A 108 -2.37 -0.74 10.36
CA GLY A 108 -3.29 -0.23 11.36
C GLY A 108 -3.03 1.22 11.73
N ALA A 109 -4.05 1.87 12.36
CA ALA A 109 -3.86 3.05 13.16
C ALA A 109 -3.49 2.64 14.61
N GLU A 110 -3.63 3.56 15.57
CA GLU A 110 -3.23 3.40 16.98
C GLU A 110 -3.76 2.13 17.68
N LYS A 111 -4.95 1.67 17.29
CA LYS A 111 -5.55 0.44 17.85
C LYS A 111 -6.01 -0.48 16.72
N VAL A 112 -5.41 -1.64 16.64
CA VAL A 112 -5.78 -2.70 15.70
C VAL A 112 -6.57 -3.78 16.46
N PRO A 113 -7.66 -4.31 15.89
CA PRO A 113 -8.41 -5.41 16.50
C PRO A 113 -7.51 -6.61 16.80
N PRO A 114 -7.62 -7.25 17.98
CA PRO A 114 -6.81 -8.44 18.32
C PRO A 114 -6.93 -9.56 17.29
N GLU A 115 -8.08 -9.71 16.67
CA GLU A 115 -8.33 -10.71 15.65
C GLU A 115 -7.38 -10.62 14.43
N ILE A 116 -6.82 -9.43 14.14
CA ILE A 116 -5.81 -9.28 13.08
C ILE A 116 -4.53 -10.02 13.43
N TYR A 117 -4.10 -9.98 14.71
CA TYR A 117 -2.91 -10.72 15.16
C TYR A 117 -3.08 -12.23 15.00
N GLU A 118 -4.29 -12.74 15.18
CA GLU A 118 -4.61 -14.16 15.04
C GLU A 118 -4.79 -14.58 13.58
N MET A 119 -5.37 -13.68 12.75
CA MET A 119 -5.62 -13.96 11.33
C MET A 119 -4.37 -13.85 10.46
N ALA A 120 -3.41 -13.01 10.85
CA ALA A 120 -2.19 -12.80 10.09
C ALA A 120 -1.33 -14.08 10.07
N ASP A 121 -0.79 -14.39 8.89
CA ASP A 121 0.22 -15.44 8.76
C ASP A 121 1.54 -14.98 9.38
N TRP A 122 1.82 -13.67 9.34
CA TRP A 122 2.97 -13.04 10.02
C TRP A 122 2.59 -11.69 10.62
N ASN A 123 2.96 -11.51 11.89
CA ASN A 123 3.00 -10.19 12.53
C ASN A 123 4.43 -9.69 12.51
N VAL A 124 4.71 -8.62 11.77
CA VAL A 124 6.06 -8.20 11.39
C VAL A 124 6.38 -6.81 11.94
N GLY A 125 7.51 -6.70 12.63
CA GLY A 125 8.09 -5.44 13.07
C GLY A 125 9.10 -4.91 12.05
N VAL A 126 8.80 -3.76 11.46
CA VAL A 126 9.74 -3.01 10.63
C VAL A 126 10.52 -2.05 11.54
N GLY A 127 11.53 -2.57 12.24
CA GLY A 127 12.10 -1.92 13.41
C GLY A 127 11.12 -1.89 14.58
N ASN A 128 11.45 -2.55 15.70
CA ASN A 128 10.56 -2.64 16.86
C ASN A 128 10.61 -1.37 17.73
N GLN A 129 10.39 -0.20 17.10
CA GLN A 129 10.38 1.12 17.71
C GLN A 129 9.17 1.91 17.21
N PRO A 130 8.64 2.89 17.99
CA PRO A 130 7.57 3.76 17.53
C PRO A 130 8.00 4.59 16.30
N HIS A 131 7.29 4.43 15.20
CA HIS A 131 7.46 5.26 14.00
C HIS A 131 6.18 5.25 13.14
N SER A 132 6.20 5.96 12.02
CA SER A 132 5.06 6.07 11.12
C SER A 132 4.75 4.75 10.41
N GLU A 133 3.47 4.41 10.32
CA GLU A 133 2.97 3.30 9.51
C GLU A 133 3.27 3.46 8.02
N VAL A 134 3.40 4.69 7.53
CA VAL A 134 3.82 4.99 6.15
C VAL A 134 5.26 4.54 5.92
N ALA A 135 6.15 4.83 6.87
CA ALA A 135 7.54 4.40 6.81
C ALA A 135 7.65 2.87 6.90
N ALA A 136 6.87 2.25 7.80
CA ALA A 136 6.82 0.78 7.89
C ALA A 136 6.40 0.15 6.57
N LEU A 137 5.34 0.66 5.94
CA LEU A 137 4.85 0.17 4.66
C LEU A 137 5.88 0.33 3.54
N ALA A 138 6.49 1.52 3.41
CA ALA A 138 7.49 1.79 2.38
C ALA A 138 8.69 0.84 2.49
N VAL A 139 9.27 0.74 3.69
CA VAL A 139 10.43 -0.16 3.93
C VAL A 139 10.07 -1.62 3.73
N PHE A 140 8.86 -2.03 4.15
CA PHE A 140 8.39 -3.40 3.94
C PHE A 140 8.29 -3.72 2.45
N LEU A 141 7.63 -2.86 1.65
CA LEU A 141 7.45 -3.06 0.21
C LEU A 141 8.79 -3.04 -0.53
N ASP A 142 9.67 -2.07 -0.24
CA ASP A 142 11.02 -2.00 -0.81
C ASP A 142 11.80 -3.31 -0.58
N ARG A 143 11.77 -3.81 0.65
CA ARG A 143 12.44 -5.08 0.97
C ARG A 143 11.75 -6.30 0.37
N LEU A 144 10.42 -6.25 0.21
CA LEU A 144 9.65 -7.31 -0.42
C LEU A 144 10.05 -7.49 -1.88
N TRP A 145 10.20 -6.38 -2.59
CA TRP A 145 10.56 -6.32 -4.01
C TRP A 145 12.06 -6.21 -4.29
N GLU A 146 12.90 -6.11 -3.23
CA GLU A 146 14.36 -5.93 -3.33
C GLU A 146 14.80 -4.68 -4.10
N GLY A 147 13.96 -3.63 -4.09
CA GLY A 147 14.18 -2.36 -4.76
C GLY A 147 13.71 -2.32 -6.22
N GLU A 148 13.24 -3.43 -6.79
CA GLU A 148 12.80 -3.49 -8.20
C GLU A 148 11.61 -2.58 -8.49
N GLU A 149 10.74 -2.33 -7.49
CA GLU A 149 9.59 -1.45 -7.64
C GLU A 149 9.97 0.01 -7.87
N LEU A 150 11.19 0.43 -7.47
CA LEU A 150 11.69 1.79 -7.66
C LEU A 150 12.05 2.08 -9.12
N GLU A 151 12.31 1.05 -9.90
CA GLU A 151 12.60 1.15 -11.34
C GLU A 151 11.33 1.02 -12.20
N LYS A 152 10.16 0.85 -11.58
CA LYS A 152 8.90 0.70 -12.28
C LYS A 152 8.50 2.00 -12.97
N GLU A 153 8.29 1.92 -14.28
CA GLU A 153 7.72 3.01 -15.05
C GLU A 153 6.18 3.01 -14.96
N PHE A 154 5.62 4.21 -14.80
CA PHE A 154 4.18 4.42 -14.80
C PHE A 154 3.80 5.16 -16.08
N ASP A 155 2.89 4.58 -16.87
CA ASP A 155 2.44 5.17 -18.15
C ASP A 155 1.33 6.20 -17.90
N GLY A 156 1.71 7.35 -17.34
CA GLY A 156 0.81 8.45 -17.00
C GLY A 156 0.90 9.63 -17.98
N LYS A 157 -0.11 10.50 -17.89
CA LYS A 157 -0.11 11.79 -18.63
C LYS A 157 1.04 12.70 -18.20
N ILE A 158 1.47 12.56 -16.94
CA ILE A 158 2.56 13.34 -16.34
C ILE A 158 3.74 12.42 -16.06
N GLN A 159 4.91 12.80 -16.53
CA GLN A 159 6.16 12.08 -16.27
C GLN A 159 7.24 13.01 -15.75
N VAL A 160 7.95 12.56 -14.72
CA VAL A 160 9.15 13.26 -14.23
C VAL A 160 10.33 12.88 -15.08
N VAL A 161 11.10 13.85 -15.51
CA VAL A 161 12.44 13.63 -16.10
C VAL A 161 13.45 13.82 -14.97
N PRO A 162 14.06 12.72 -14.47
CA PRO A 162 15.04 12.82 -13.40
C PRO A 162 16.19 13.75 -13.76
N SER A 163 16.59 14.63 -12.85
CA SER A 163 17.69 15.55 -13.08
C SER A 163 18.41 15.84 -11.76
N PRO A 164 19.75 15.98 -11.76
CA PRO A 164 20.47 16.33 -10.53
C PRO A 164 20.28 17.78 -10.10
N ARG A 165 19.67 18.64 -10.94
CA ARG A 165 19.56 20.08 -10.65
C ARG A 165 18.23 20.72 -10.98
N TYR A 166 17.44 20.13 -11.89
CA TYR A 166 16.24 20.77 -12.41
C TYR A 166 15.00 19.94 -12.14
N LYS A 167 13.87 20.63 -11.94
CA LYS A 167 12.55 20.03 -11.84
C LYS A 167 11.91 20.06 -13.21
N THR A 168 11.95 18.93 -13.93
CA THR A 168 11.38 18.80 -15.27
C THR A 168 10.26 17.78 -15.25
N VAL A 169 9.11 18.17 -15.79
CA VAL A 169 7.93 17.33 -15.96
C VAL A 169 7.49 17.43 -17.42
N ILE A 170 7.18 16.29 -18.02
CA ILE A 170 6.60 16.20 -19.36
C ILE A 170 5.12 15.88 -19.20
N GLU A 171 4.26 16.64 -19.88
CA GLU A 171 2.85 16.31 -20.03
C GLU A 171 2.63 15.72 -21.41
N ARG A 172 2.22 14.44 -21.48
CA ARG A 172 1.79 13.81 -22.72
C ARG A 172 0.42 14.39 -23.08
N ARG A 173 0.31 15.07 -24.22
CA ARG A 173 -0.98 15.44 -24.81
C ARG A 173 -1.59 14.17 -25.39
N GLU A 174 -2.88 13.96 -25.19
CA GLU A 174 -3.63 12.99 -25.95
C GLU A 174 -3.47 13.43 -27.42
N GLU A 175 -2.80 12.62 -28.24
CA GLU A 175 -2.85 12.82 -29.68
C GLU A 175 -4.31 12.54 -30.05
N ASP A 176 -4.97 13.53 -30.65
CA ASP A 176 -6.30 13.37 -31.23
C ASP A 176 -6.23 12.15 -32.17
N GLU A 177 -6.82 11.03 -31.75
CA GLU A 177 -7.11 9.95 -32.67
C GLU A 177 -8.13 10.46 -33.69
N GLY A 178 -7.60 10.98 -34.79
CA GLY A 178 -8.35 11.37 -35.97
C GLY A 178 -8.82 10.18 -36.81
#